data_1215853521e214eb3c739a3c09068daf
#
_entry.id   1215853521e214eb3c739a3c09068daf
#
_cell.length_a   1.000
_cell.length_b   1.000
_cell.length_c   1.000
_cell.angle_alpha   90.00
_cell.angle_beta   90.00
_cell.angle_gamma   90.00
#
_symmetry.space_group_name_H-M   'P 1'
#
loop_
_entity.id
_entity.type
_entity.pdbx_description
1 polymer ?
#
loop_
_entity_poly.entity_id
_entity_poly.type
_entity_poly.pdbx_seq_one_letter_code
_entity_poly.pdbx_strand_id
1 'polypeptide(L)'
;MWETRPALRHAIVWPLDPPCLEPSMPVADLPLPVLPPKPKRDDVPADKVLCEYCSAKCCRYFALPLEEPTTREEFEYIRWFLLHEYATVFTEDGDWYVCVHTVCKHLQDDHRCGIYETRPQICREYTTDDCEYEDDWVYDQYFETAEQVEEYMDAVLGPGGQTIGEGRRKKHRGQSIR
;
A
#
# COMPACT_ATOMS: atom_id res chain seq x y z
N MET A 1 -20.52 -4.26 -49.28
CA MET A 1 -19.05 -4.20 -49.47
C MET A 1 -18.45 -3.74 -48.17
N TRP A 2 -17.88 -4.64 -47.38
CA TRP A 2 -17.18 -4.34 -46.15
C TRP A 2 -15.69 -4.39 -46.46
N GLU A 3 -15.04 -3.24 -46.45
CA GLU A 3 -13.60 -3.15 -46.63
C GLU A 3 -12.92 -3.62 -45.32
N THR A 4 -12.19 -4.70 -45.43
CA THR A 4 -11.33 -5.24 -44.39
C THR A 4 -10.10 -4.34 -44.19
N ARG A 5 -10.04 -3.61 -43.09
CA ARG A 5 -8.84 -2.89 -42.69
C ARG A 5 -7.75 -3.89 -42.27
N PRO A 6 -6.52 -3.77 -42.75
CA PRO A 6 -5.43 -4.61 -42.27
C PRO A 6 -5.06 -4.25 -40.82
N ALA A 7 -5.02 -5.25 -39.94
CA ALA A 7 -4.53 -5.11 -38.59
C ALA A 7 -3.02 -4.82 -38.60
N LEU A 8 -2.63 -3.62 -38.24
CA LEU A 8 -1.24 -3.26 -37.93
C LEU A 8 -0.85 -3.98 -36.64
N ARG A 9 -0.21 -5.13 -36.79
CA ARG A 9 0.50 -5.79 -35.69
C ARG A 9 1.77 -5.00 -35.42
N HIS A 10 1.71 -4.05 -34.48
CA HIS A 10 2.93 -3.54 -33.86
C HIS A 10 3.43 -4.61 -32.91
N ALA A 11 4.46 -5.33 -33.33
CA ALA A 11 5.23 -6.16 -32.43
C ALA A 11 5.90 -5.22 -31.41
N ILE A 12 5.43 -5.25 -30.17
CA ILE A 12 6.12 -4.64 -29.05
C ILE A 12 7.38 -5.50 -28.84
N VAL A 13 8.52 -5.01 -29.33
CA VAL A 13 9.81 -5.61 -29.05
C VAL A 13 10.21 -5.12 -27.65
N TRP A 14 10.09 -6.00 -26.66
CA TRP A 14 10.67 -5.76 -25.34
C TRP A 14 12.19 -5.75 -25.50
N PRO A 15 12.91 -4.76 -24.96
CA PRO A 15 14.36 -4.83 -24.93
C PRO A 15 14.79 -6.08 -24.17
N LEU A 16 15.66 -6.86 -24.81
CA LEU A 16 16.28 -8.04 -24.24
C LEU A 16 16.94 -7.67 -22.90
N ASP A 17 16.87 -8.60 -21.98
CA ASP A 17 17.32 -8.56 -20.59
C ASP A 17 18.47 -7.58 -20.30
N PRO A 18 18.38 -6.81 -19.20
CA PRO A 18 19.52 -6.03 -18.74
C PRO A 18 20.70 -6.97 -18.48
N PRO A 19 21.93 -6.55 -18.79
CA PRO A 19 23.10 -7.38 -18.56
C PRO A 19 23.11 -7.86 -17.11
N CYS A 20 23.28 -9.17 -16.92
CA CYS A 20 23.46 -9.77 -15.60
C CYS A 20 24.54 -8.97 -14.87
N LEU A 21 24.13 -8.24 -13.84
CA LEU A 21 25.06 -7.58 -12.93
C LEU A 21 25.90 -8.69 -12.30
N GLU A 22 27.21 -8.62 -12.53
CA GLU A 22 28.19 -9.46 -11.87
C GLU A 22 27.93 -9.48 -10.35
N PRO A 23 28.10 -10.62 -9.66
CA PRO A 23 27.90 -10.69 -8.23
C PRO A 23 28.85 -9.69 -7.56
N SER A 24 28.27 -8.59 -7.10
CA SER A 24 28.99 -7.59 -6.32
C SER A 24 29.61 -8.25 -5.10
N MET A 25 30.87 -7.89 -4.86
CA MET A 25 31.76 -8.35 -3.82
C MET A 25 31.06 -8.56 -2.47
N PRO A 26 31.52 -9.52 -1.64
CA PRO A 26 30.92 -9.74 -0.34
C PRO A 26 30.93 -8.44 0.45
N VAL A 27 29.77 -8.06 0.93
CA VAL A 27 29.59 -6.91 1.84
C VAL A 27 30.16 -7.36 3.19
N ALA A 28 31.49 -7.33 3.28
CA ALA A 28 32.20 -7.62 4.51
C ALA A 28 31.89 -6.49 5.51
N ASP A 29 31.29 -6.86 6.64
CA ASP A 29 31.33 -6.20 7.96
C ASP A 29 31.55 -4.67 7.98
N LEU A 30 30.79 -3.92 7.20
CA LEU A 30 30.63 -2.51 7.47
C LEU A 30 29.65 -2.41 8.66
N PRO A 31 30.08 -1.83 9.81
CA PRO A 31 29.14 -1.57 10.87
C PRO A 31 28.01 -0.72 10.29
N LEU A 32 26.78 -1.24 10.35
CA LEU A 32 25.60 -0.48 9.96
C LEU A 32 25.64 0.86 10.72
N PRO A 33 25.54 1.99 10.03
CA PRO A 33 25.50 3.26 10.71
C PRO A 33 24.34 3.20 11.72
N VAL A 34 24.67 3.30 13.00
CA VAL A 34 23.67 3.43 14.06
C VAL A 34 23.02 4.79 13.85
N LEU A 35 21.91 4.80 13.13
CA LEU A 35 21.10 6.00 13.02
C LEU A 35 20.65 6.42 14.42
N PRO A 36 20.69 7.71 14.76
CA PRO A 36 20.16 8.18 16.01
C PRO A 36 18.70 7.73 16.13
N PRO A 37 18.26 7.33 17.33
CA PRO A 37 16.87 6.93 17.53
C PRO A 37 15.95 8.08 17.08
N LYS A 38 14.94 7.74 16.32
CA LYS A 38 13.87 8.65 15.88
C LYS A 38 13.23 9.27 17.14
N PRO A 39 13.16 10.59 17.25
CA PRO A 39 12.52 11.23 18.39
C PRO A 39 11.03 10.90 18.41
N LYS A 40 10.40 10.89 19.58
CA LYS A 40 8.94 10.85 19.65
C LYS A 40 8.37 12.16 19.12
N ARG A 41 7.10 12.15 18.73
CA ARG A 41 6.40 13.33 18.20
C ARG A 41 6.54 14.54 19.13
N ASP A 42 6.31 14.35 20.41
CA ASP A 42 6.37 15.41 21.44
C ASP A 42 7.79 15.89 21.74
N ASP A 43 8.79 15.10 21.37
CA ASP A 43 10.21 15.40 21.62
C ASP A 43 10.87 16.14 20.44
N VAL A 44 10.13 16.38 19.33
CA VAL A 44 10.66 17.11 18.17
C VAL A 44 10.81 18.59 18.52
N PRO A 45 12.01 19.19 18.33
CA PRO A 45 12.23 20.59 18.60
C PRO A 45 11.26 21.50 17.85
N ALA A 46 10.84 22.62 18.48
CA ALA A 46 9.85 23.54 17.94
C ALA A 46 10.29 24.23 16.62
N ASP A 47 11.59 24.26 16.33
CA ASP A 47 12.17 24.77 15.10
C ASP A 47 12.31 23.71 13.99
N LYS A 48 11.86 22.48 14.26
CA LYS A 48 11.91 21.31 13.36
C LYS A 48 10.53 20.79 13.03
N VAL A 49 10.44 20.05 11.93
CA VAL A 49 9.22 19.37 11.52
C VAL A 49 9.41 17.86 11.55
N LEU A 50 8.35 17.12 11.86
CA LEU A 50 8.37 15.64 11.92
C LEU A 50 8.94 14.99 10.66
N CYS A 51 8.69 15.58 9.50
CA CYS A 51 9.18 15.08 8.22
C CYS A 51 10.71 15.03 8.11
N GLU A 52 11.46 15.80 8.93
CA GLU A 52 12.92 15.75 8.95
C GLU A 52 13.45 14.46 9.59
N TYR A 53 12.62 13.79 10.38
CA TYR A 53 12.94 12.54 11.09
C TYR A 53 12.19 11.34 10.53
N CYS A 54 11.33 11.54 9.53
CA CYS A 54 10.47 10.53 8.96
C CYS A 54 11.09 9.85 7.75
N SER A 55 10.85 8.55 7.58
CA SER A 55 11.22 7.81 6.36
C SER A 55 10.29 8.07 5.18
N ALA A 56 9.41 9.08 5.28
CA ALA A 56 8.41 9.47 4.28
C ALA A 56 7.45 8.31 3.91
N LYS A 57 6.87 7.65 4.91
CA LYS A 57 5.92 6.56 4.72
C LYS A 57 4.77 6.93 3.77
N CYS A 58 4.17 8.11 3.95
CA CYS A 58 3.10 8.65 3.09
C CYS A 58 3.48 8.79 1.59
N CYS A 59 4.76 8.63 1.24
CA CYS A 59 5.26 8.61 -0.14
C CYS A 59 5.74 7.22 -0.58
N ARG A 60 5.55 6.18 0.22
CA ARG A 60 6.05 4.82 -0.08
C ARG A 60 4.95 3.81 -0.34
N TYR A 61 3.71 4.21 -0.23
CA TYR A 61 2.55 3.42 -0.60
C TYR A 61 1.36 4.33 -0.89
N PHE A 62 0.31 3.75 -1.41
CA PHE A 62 -1.03 4.33 -1.38
C PHE A 62 -2.04 3.22 -1.10
N ALA A 63 -3.12 3.56 -0.39
CA ALA A 63 -4.20 2.64 -0.12
C ALA A 63 -5.49 3.09 -0.83
N LEU A 64 -6.27 2.12 -1.31
CA LEU A 64 -7.56 2.34 -1.93
C LEU A 64 -8.63 1.60 -1.14
N PRO A 65 -9.76 2.25 -0.82
CA PRO A 65 -10.85 1.59 -0.13
C PRO A 65 -11.44 0.48 -1.00
N LEU A 66 -11.77 -0.62 -0.36
CA LEU A 66 -12.50 -1.74 -0.94
C LEU A 66 -13.86 -1.87 -0.26
N GLU A 67 -14.82 -2.44 -0.96
CA GLU A 67 -16.05 -2.90 -0.31
C GLU A 67 -15.74 -4.15 0.53
N GLU A 68 -16.40 -4.26 1.69
CA GLU A 68 -16.29 -5.45 2.54
C GLU A 68 -16.71 -6.70 1.77
N PRO A 69 -15.84 -7.70 1.61
CA PRO A 69 -16.17 -8.91 0.88
C PRO A 69 -17.16 -9.76 1.68
N THR A 70 -18.27 -10.15 1.07
CA THR A 70 -19.35 -10.94 1.67
C THR A 70 -19.54 -12.29 0.99
N THR A 71 -18.91 -12.49 -0.18
CA THR A 71 -19.00 -13.70 -0.98
C THR A 71 -17.62 -14.24 -1.33
N ARG A 72 -17.54 -15.55 -1.67
CA ARG A 72 -16.28 -16.13 -2.15
C ARG A 72 -15.76 -15.44 -3.40
N GLU A 73 -16.62 -15.03 -4.30
CA GLU A 73 -16.23 -14.32 -5.51
C GLU A 73 -15.54 -12.98 -5.19
N GLU A 74 -16.04 -12.24 -4.21
CA GLU A 74 -15.42 -10.98 -3.76
C GLU A 74 -14.07 -11.23 -3.07
N PHE A 75 -13.95 -12.29 -2.27
CA PHE A 75 -12.66 -12.69 -1.71
C PHE A 75 -11.65 -13.16 -2.76
N GLU A 76 -12.08 -13.73 -3.89
CA GLU A 76 -11.18 -14.07 -5.00
C GLU A 76 -10.55 -12.83 -5.64
N TYR A 77 -11.23 -11.67 -5.67
CA TYR A 77 -10.61 -10.42 -6.08
C TYR A 77 -9.51 -9.98 -5.11
N ILE A 78 -9.74 -10.13 -3.81
CA ILE A 78 -8.73 -9.80 -2.79
C ILE A 78 -7.52 -10.74 -2.93
N ARG A 79 -7.76 -12.04 -3.10
CA ARG A 79 -6.69 -13.00 -3.38
C ARG A 79 -5.89 -12.61 -4.62
N TRP A 80 -6.58 -12.19 -5.68
CA TRP A 80 -5.91 -11.74 -6.90
C TRP A 80 -5.01 -10.52 -6.66
N PHE A 81 -5.40 -9.53 -5.84
CA PHE A 81 -4.52 -8.43 -5.47
C PHE A 81 -3.24 -8.93 -4.80
N LEU A 82 -3.36 -9.89 -3.87
CA LEU A 82 -2.25 -10.44 -3.10
C LEU A 82 -1.31 -11.37 -3.89
N LEU A 83 -1.65 -11.72 -5.13
CA LEU A 83 -0.71 -12.37 -6.06
C LEU A 83 0.31 -11.38 -6.65
N HIS A 84 0.19 -10.09 -6.36
CA HIS A 84 1.11 -9.06 -6.82
C HIS A 84 2.10 -8.71 -5.70
N GLU A 85 3.39 -8.74 -6.02
CA GLU A 85 4.51 -8.65 -5.06
C GLU A 85 4.44 -7.45 -4.10
N TYR A 86 3.86 -6.33 -4.55
CA TYR A 86 3.84 -5.09 -3.78
C TYR A 86 2.44 -4.70 -3.32
N ALA A 87 1.53 -5.66 -3.24
CA ALA A 87 0.18 -5.44 -2.75
C ALA A 87 -0.05 -6.14 -1.41
N THR A 88 -0.70 -5.46 -0.49
CA THR A 88 -1.23 -6.01 0.76
C THR A 88 -2.67 -5.57 0.93
N VAL A 89 -3.41 -6.23 1.80
CA VAL A 89 -4.77 -5.82 2.14
C VAL A 89 -4.88 -5.73 3.65
N PHE A 90 -5.59 -4.73 4.13
CA PHE A 90 -5.81 -4.56 5.57
C PHE A 90 -7.23 -4.08 5.87
N THR A 91 -7.63 -4.22 7.13
CA THR A 91 -8.85 -3.60 7.65
C THR A 91 -8.50 -2.67 8.80
N GLU A 92 -9.22 -1.56 8.88
CA GLU A 92 -9.12 -0.56 9.93
C GLU A 92 -10.53 -0.06 10.25
N ASP A 93 -10.95 -0.12 11.52
CA ASP A 93 -12.29 0.24 11.97
C ASP A 93 -13.43 -0.50 11.21
N GLY A 94 -13.12 -1.67 10.65
CA GLY A 94 -14.02 -2.50 9.86
C GLY A 94 -14.12 -2.12 8.37
N ASP A 95 -13.39 -1.13 7.91
CA ASP A 95 -13.25 -0.77 6.50
C ASP A 95 -12.09 -1.54 5.86
N TRP A 96 -12.24 -1.93 4.60
CA TRP A 96 -11.25 -2.71 3.86
C TRP A 96 -10.44 -1.83 2.90
N TYR A 97 -9.16 -2.12 2.78
CA TYR A 97 -8.24 -1.36 1.92
C TYR A 97 -7.26 -2.29 1.21
N VAL A 98 -7.00 -2.03 -0.08
CA VAL A 98 -5.82 -2.55 -0.75
C VAL A 98 -4.71 -1.51 -0.68
N CYS A 99 -3.55 -1.92 -0.21
CA CYS A 99 -2.34 -1.10 -0.13
C CYS A 99 -1.36 -1.52 -1.22
N VAL A 100 -0.88 -0.55 -2.00
CA VAL A 100 0.15 -0.78 -3.02
C VAL A 100 1.44 -0.12 -2.57
N HIS A 101 2.45 -0.94 -2.26
CA HIS A 101 3.76 -0.50 -1.79
C HIS A 101 4.61 -0.03 -2.97
N THR A 102 4.60 1.27 -3.20
CA THR A 102 5.33 1.90 -4.30
C THR A 102 5.81 3.28 -3.91
N VAL A 103 6.99 3.66 -4.40
CA VAL A 103 7.59 4.95 -4.04
C VAL A 103 7.06 6.04 -4.96
N CYS A 104 6.63 7.16 -4.38
CA CYS A 104 6.25 8.35 -5.12
C CYS A 104 7.44 8.86 -5.95
N LYS A 105 7.19 9.18 -7.22
CA LYS A 105 8.23 9.68 -8.15
C LYS A 105 8.82 11.05 -7.74
N HIS A 106 8.17 11.74 -6.84
CA HIS A 106 8.58 13.06 -6.33
C HIS A 106 9.21 13.00 -4.94
N LEU A 107 9.40 11.79 -4.39
CA LEU A 107 10.18 11.61 -3.17
C LEU A 107 11.65 11.87 -3.48
N GLN A 108 12.27 12.78 -2.71
CA GLN A 108 13.69 13.12 -2.82
C GLN A 108 14.53 12.23 -1.88
N ASP A 109 15.84 12.23 -2.08
CA ASP A 109 16.79 11.44 -1.29
C ASP A 109 16.82 11.86 0.19
N ASP A 110 16.47 13.10 0.49
CA ASP A 110 16.32 13.62 1.85
C ASP A 110 14.95 13.31 2.48
N HIS A 111 14.17 12.44 1.86
CA HIS A 111 12.83 12.02 2.25
C HIS A 111 11.77 13.15 2.19
N ARG A 112 12.02 14.22 1.46
CA ARG A 112 11.07 15.31 1.28
C ARG A 112 10.36 15.24 -0.06
N CYS A 113 9.22 15.93 -0.14
CA CYS A 113 8.42 16.01 -1.35
C CYS A 113 8.98 17.08 -2.30
N GLY A 114 9.44 16.69 -3.49
CA GLY A 114 9.97 17.60 -4.51
C GLY A 114 8.92 18.52 -5.15
N ILE A 115 7.62 18.27 -4.91
CA ILE A 115 6.50 19.09 -5.40
C ILE A 115 5.60 19.57 -4.26
N TYR A 116 6.17 19.85 -3.10
CA TYR A 116 5.41 20.13 -1.87
C TYR A 116 4.31 21.18 -2.07
N GLU A 117 4.60 22.29 -2.75
CA GLU A 117 3.66 23.39 -2.98
C GLU A 117 2.52 23.03 -3.96
N THR A 118 2.79 22.11 -4.88
CA THR A 118 1.86 21.72 -5.96
C THR A 118 1.31 20.31 -5.81
N ARG A 119 1.55 19.65 -4.65
CA ARG A 119 1.09 18.31 -4.39
C ARG A 119 -0.43 18.18 -4.49
N PRO A 120 -0.95 17.02 -4.89
CA PRO A 120 -2.38 16.74 -4.95
C PRO A 120 -3.10 17.01 -3.63
N GLN A 121 -4.42 17.25 -3.70
CA GLN A 121 -5.23 17.56 -2.53
C GLN A 121 -5.12 16.45 -1.46
N ILE A 122 -5.19 15.19 -1.86
CA ILE A 122 -5.06 14.05 -0.95
C ILE A 122 -3.74 14.09 -0.15
N CYS A 123 -2.63 14.49 -0.78
CA CYS A 123 -1.35 14.64 -0.08
C CYS A 123 -1.33 15.84 0.88
N ARG A 124 -2.25 16.82 0.70
CA ARG A 124 -2.37 18.01 1.58
C ARG A 124 -3.23 17.71 2.80
N GLU A 125 -4.11 16.73 2.69
CA GLU A 125 -4.98 16.26 3.77
C GLU A 125 -4.21 15.48 4.84
N TYR A 126 -3.05 14.91 4.47
CA TYR A 126 -2.12 14.35 5.44
C TYR A 126 -1.44 15.47 6.24
N THR A 127 -1.83 15.58 7.50
CA THR A 127 -1.21 16.51 8.45
C THR A 127 -0.17 15.80 9.31
N THR A 128 0.71 16.56 9.93
CA THR A 128 1.69 15.98 10.87
C THR A 128 1.04 15.50 12.17
N ASP A 129 -0.20 15.87 12.44
CA ASP A 129 -0.91 15.47 13.66
C ASP A 129 -1.45 14.03 13.56
N ASP A 130 -1.84 13.62 12.36
CA ASP A 130 -2.47 12.31 12.08
C ASP A 130 -1.58 11.41 11.17
N CYS A 131 -0.29 11.72 10.99
CA CYS A 131 0.58 10.93 10.14
C CYS A 131 1.16 9.71 10.86
N GLU A 132 1.54 8.69 10.10
CA GLU A 132 2.10 7.42 10.58
C GLU A 132 3.55 7.56 11.09
N TYR A 133 3.83 8.63 11.80
CA TYR A 133 5.18 8.90 12.30
C TYR A 133 5.61 7.87 13.34
N GLU A 134 4.74 7.50 14.28
CA GLU A 134 5.07 6.64 15.42
C GLU A 134 5.23 5.15 15.05
N ASP A 135 4.87 4.73 13.86
CA ASP A 135 4.91 3.32 13.43
C ASP A 135 3.93 2.40 14.19
N ASP A 136 2.87 2.96 14.76
CA ASP A 136 1.87 2.20 15.50
C ASP A 136 1.10 1.25 14.57
N TRP A 137 0.84 0.05 15.10
CA TRP A 137 0.00 -0.92 14.41
C TRP A 137 -1.47 -0.56 14.62
N VAL A 138 -2.15 -0.13 13.55
CA VAL A 138 -3.54 0.35 13.59
C VAL A 138 -4.53 -0.61 12.91
N TYR A 139 -4.06 -1.72 12.36
CA TYR A 139 -4.87 -2.65 11.58
C TYR A 139 -5.62 -3.64 12.48
N ASP A 140 -6.90 -3.88 12.17
CA ASP A 140 -7.68 -4.98 12.74
C ASP A 140 -7.23 -6.33 12.14
N GLN A 141 -7.04 -6.37 10.82
CA GLN A 141 -6.52 -7.50 10.06
C GLN A 141 -5.49 -7.00 9.05
N TYR A 142 -4.48 -7.81 8.77
CA TYR A 142 -3.47 -7.50 7.78
C TYR A 142 -3.09 -8.76 6.99
N PHE A 143 -3.23 -8.69 5.67
CA PHE A 143 -3.02 -9.81 4.76
C PHE A 143 -1.88 -9.48 3.79
N GLU A 144 -0.87 -10.32 3.78
CA GLU A 144 0.30 -10.20 2.89
C GLU A 144 0.25 -11.26 1.78
N THR A 145 -0.46 -12.37 2.00
CA THR A 145 -0.50 -13.48 1.06
C THR A 145 -1.94 -13.92 0.74
N ALA A 146 -2.10 -14.52 -0.43
CA ALA A 146 -3.38 -15.05 -0.87
C ALA A 146 -3.92 -16.17 0.06
N GLU A 147 -3.01 -16.95 0.65
CA GLU A 147 -3.34 -18.03 1.58
C GLU A 147 -3.97 -17.51 2.86
N GLN A 148 -3.47 -16.40 3.41
CA GLN A 148 -4.05 -15.76 4.60
C GLN A 148 -5.51 -15.34 4.37
N VAL A 149 -5.81 -14.80 3.19
CA VAL A 149 -7.18 -14.43 2.83
C VAL A 149 -8.06 -15.66 2.63
N GLU A 150 -7.52 -16.74 2.07
CA GLU A 150 -8.26 -17.99 1.89
C GLU A 150 -8.64 -18.59 3.26
N GLU A 151 -7.71 -18.63 4.20
CA GLU A 151 -7.97 -19.08 5.57
C GLU A 151 -9.03 -18.20 6.26
N TYR A 152 -8.91 -16.88 6.12
CA TYR A 152 -9.87 -15.94 6.68
C TYR A 152 -11.25 -16.13 6.05
N MET A 153 -11.33 -16.23 4.71
CA MET A 153 -12.57 -16.49 3.97
C MET A 153 -13.27 -17.76 4.45
N ASP A 154 -12.51 -18.85 4.62
CA ASP A 154 -13.07 -20.10 5.11
C ASP A 154 -13.55 -20.00 6.56
N ALA A 155 -12.89 -19.19 7.38
CA ALA A 155 -13.34 -18.94 8.75
C ALA A 155 -14.64 -18.13 8.82
N VAL A 156 -14.82 -17.12 7.93
CA VAL A 156 -15.99 -16.25 7.98
C VAL A 156 -17.19 -16.74 7.17
N LEU A 157 -16.96 -17.46 6.06
CA LEU A 157 -18.01 -17.99 5.19
C LEU A 157 -18.34 -19.47 5.44
N GLY A 158 -17.48 -20.15 6.17
CA GLY A 158 -17.58 -21.61 6.36
C GLY A 158 -17.16 -22.42 5.13
N PRO A 159 -16.86 -23.71 5.31
CA PRO A 159 -16.50 -24.60 4.22
C PRO A 159 -17.73 -24.83 3.31
N GLY A 160 -17.69 -24.22 2.12
CA GLY A 160 -18.76 -24.35 1.13
C GLY A 160 -19.56 -23.07 0.82
N GLY A 161 -19.20 -21.94 1.42
CA GLY A 161 -19.64 -20.61 0.96
C GLY A 161 -21.06 -20.19 1.34
N GLN A 162 -21.55 -20.59 2.51
CA GLN A 162 -22.73 -19.95 3.08
C GLN A 162 -22.28 -18.82 3.99
N THR A 163 -22.74 -17.58 3.72
CA THR A 163 -22.57 -16.42 4.58
C THR A 163 -23.08 -16.71 5.98
N ILE A 164 -22.18 -16.64 6.97
CA ILE A 164 -22.61 -16.67 8.38
C ILE A 164 -23.12 -15.26 8.72
N GLY A 165 -24.44 -15.09 8.62
CA GLY A 165 -25.16 -13.99 9.26
C GLY A 165 -25.49 -12.80 8.36
N GLU A 166 -26.69 -12.79 7.85
CA GLU A 166 -27.48 -11.57 7.66
C GLU A 166 -27.57 -10.83 9.01
N GLY A 167 -26.84 -9.77 9.18
CA GLY A 167 -27.02 -8.96 10.36
C GLY A 167 -25.93 -7.95 10.69
N ARG A 168 -25.48 -7.15 9.75
CA ARG A 168 -25.01 -5.79 10.05
C ARG A 168 -24.74 -4.97 8.78
N ARG A 169 -25.80 -4.56 8.10
CA ARG A 169 -25.68 -3.38 7.23
C ARG A 169 -25.39 -2.17 8.11
N LYS A 170 -24.13 -1.87 8.34
CA LYS A 170 -23.72 -0.54 8.76
C LYS A 170 -23.90 0.39 7.58
N LYS A 171 -24.77 1.38 7.73
CA LYS A 171 -24.90 2.49 6.78
C LYS A 171 -23.53 3.14 6.63
N HIS A 172 -23.00 3.14 5.41
CA HIS A 172 -21.90 4.00 5.01
C HIS A 172 -22.23 5.43 5.39
N ARG A 173 -21.62 5.91 6.45
CA ARG A 173 -21.50 7.32 6.73
C ARG A 173 -20.23 7.74 5.98
N GLY A 174 -20.42 8.51 4.91
CA GLY A 174 -19.30 9.06 4.17
C GLY A 174 -18.33 9.74 5.13
N GLN A 175 -17.22 9.09 5.39
CA GLN A 175 -16.07 9.68 6.04
C GLN A 175 -15.08 10.01 4.94
N SER A 176 -14.81 11.27 4.83
CA SER A 176 -13.67 11.84 4.14
C SER A 176 -12.44 11.04 4.53
N ILE A 177 -11.71 10.55 3.54
CA ILE A 177 -10.40 9.97 3.73
C ILE A 177 -9.57 11.02 4.49
N ARG A 178 -9.24 10.72 5.72
CA ARG A 178 -8.34 11.53 6.53
C ARG A 178 -6.92 11.34 6.13
#